data_8294e7c2e15c9c4f2edf46ed798a4229
#
_entry.id   8294e7c2e15c9c4f2edf46ed798a4229
#
_cell.length_a   1.000
_cell.length_b   1.000
_cell.length_c   1.000
_cell.angle_alpha   90.00
_cell.angle_beta   90.00
_cell.angle_gamma   90.00
#
_symmetry.space_group_name_H-M   'P 1'
#
loop_
_entity.id
_entity.type
_entity.pdbx_description
1 polymer ?
#
loop_
_entity_poly.entity_id
_entity_poly.type
_entity_poly.pdbx_seq_one_letter_code
_entity_poly.pdbx_strand_id
1 'polypeptide(L)'
;MDVDADLANNKYTLKDNTIRLNAIQAGIDGWVALKDPAIDMDLKLNTNDIGFKEILSLIPAIYATEFSSLKTDGTATLTATAKGILQGDTVPAFNIDMQVKDAMFRYPALPAGVDQINISANVQNPGGNIDLTTVNIHPFSFRLAGNPFSLTATVKTPISDPDFKAEAKGVLNLGMIKQVYPLGDMELNGTIDADMQMSGRLSSIEKEEYERIQASGTIGLTGMKLKMKDMPDVEIKKSLFTFTPKYLQLSETTVNIGKNDITADSRFENYIGYVLKGSTLKGNLNIRSNYFNLNDFITASADEASTSEAASTDSVATAATGIVEVPRNIDFQMDANLKQVLFDKMSFNNMNGKLVVKDGKVDMKNLSMNTMGGNVVMNGYYSTANIKTPEMKAGFKLSNIGFAQAYKELDMVQKMAPIFENLKGNFSGSINVLTDLDAAMSPVLNTMQGDGSLSTRDLSLSGVKAIDQIADAVKQPSLKDMKVKDMTLDFTIKDGRVETKPFDIKMGDYTLNLSGSTGLDQTINYSGKVKLPASVGNISKLMTLDLKIGGSFTSPKVSVDTKSMANQAVEAVADEAISKLGQKLGLDSAATA
;
A
#
# COMPACT_ATOMS: atom_id res chain seq x y z
N MET A 1 -37.65 -52.53 -3.05
CA MET A 1 -37.69 -51.88 -4.37
C MET A 1 -38.84 -52.52 -5.13
N ASP A 2 -39.86 -51.75 -5.43
CA ASP A 2 -41.02 -52.21 -6.21
C ASP A 2 -40.99 -51.46 -7.55
N VAL A 3 -40.63 -52.20 -8.63
CA VAL A 3 -40.45 -51.65 -9.96
C VAL A 3 -41.26 -52.50 -10.94
N ASP A 4 -42.25 -51.91 -11.55
CA ASP A 4 -43.01 -52.51 -12.65
C ASP A 4 -42.34 -52.13 -13.98
N ALA A 5 -41.91 -53.13 -14.77
CA ALA A 5 -41.15 -52.95 -15.99
C ALA A 5 -41.98 -53.33 -17.22
N ASP A 6 -42.46 -52.35 -17.97
CA ASP A 6 -43.01 -52.54 -19.31
C ASP A 6 -41.88 -52.53 -20.36
N LEU A 7 -41.36 -53.70 -20.68
CA LEU A 7 -40.25 -53.86 -21.62
C LEU A 7 -40.64 -53.52 -23.06
N ALA A 8 -41.93 -53.59 -23.41
CA ALA A 8 -42.39 -53.23 -24.76
C ALA A 8 -42.29 -51.73 -25.04
N ASN A 9 -42.48 -50.92 -24.01
CA ASN A 9 -42.40 -49.46 -24.07
C ASN A 9 -41.14 -48.91 -23.40
N ASN A 10 -40.21 -49.77 -22.94
CA ASN A 10 -39.05 -49.40 -22.13
C ASN A 10 -39.39 -48.47 -20.95
N LYS A 11 -40.52 -48.73 -20.31
CA LYS A 11 -41.04 -47.89 -19.23
C LYS A 11 -40.94 -48.60 -17.88
N TYR A 12 -40.34 -47.93 -16.92
CA TYR A 12 -40.11 -48.42 -15.57
C TYR A 12 -40.91 -47.56 -14.58
N THR A 13 -41.88 -48.17 -13.90
CA THR A 13 -42.70 -47.50 -12.90
C THR A 13 -42.18 -47.85 -11.51
N LEU A 14 -41.96 -46.81 -10.72
CA LEU A 14 -41.47 -46.89 -9.34
C LEU A 14 -42.66 -46.67 -8.40
N LYS A 15 -42.86 -47.57 -7.42
CA LYS A 15 -43.92 -47.44 -6.40
C LYS A 15 -43.27 -47.68 -5.05
N ASP A 16 -43.41 -46.71 -4.13
CA ASP A 16 -42.91 -46.80 -2.76
C ASP A 16 -41.42 -47.18 -2.70
N ASN A 17 -40.61 -46.70 -3.65
CA ASN A 17 -39.18 -46.96 -3.66
C ASN A 17 -38.44 -45.95 -2.80
N THR A 18 -37.28 -46.36 -2.29
CA THR A 18 -36.40 -45.51 -1.50
C THR A 18 -35.07 -45.39 -2.18
N ILE A 19 -34.57 -44.16 -2.30
CA ILE A 19 -33.22 -43.85 -2.74
C ILE A 19 -32.43 -43.21 -1.59
N ARG A 20 -31.11 -43.32 -1.66
CA ARG A 20 -30.21 -42.66 -0.73
C ARG A 20 -29.30 -41.71 -1.49
N LEU A 21 -29.29 -40.48 -1.05
CA LEU A 21 -28.39 -39.43 -1.53
C LEU A 21 -27.53 -38.93 -0.34
N ASN A 22 -26.27 -39.29 -0.29
CA ASN A 22 -25.42 -39.10 0.88
C ASN A 22 -26.07 -39.68 2.15
N ALA A 23 -26.34 -38.85 3.16
CA ALA A 23 -27.04 -39.26 4.40
C ALA A 23 -28.55 -39.19 4.28
N ILE A 24 -29.11 -38.58 3.22
CA ILE A 24 -30.55 -38.39 3.04
C ILE A 24 -31.16 -39.64 2.44
N GLN A 25 -32.22 -40.13 3.09
CA GLN A 25 -33.08 -41.16 2.54
C GLN A 25 -34.37 -40.54 2.07
N ALA A 26 -34.74 -40.75 0.81
CA ALA A 26 -35.94 -40.19 0.21
C ALA A 26 -36.79 -41.27 -0.46
N GLY A 27 -38.11 -41.14 -0.36
CA GLY A 27 -39.04 -41.88 -1.16
C GLY A 27 -39.05 -41.38 -2.60
N ILE A 28 -39.15 -42.31 -3.56
CA ILE A 28 -39.25 -41.97 -4.97
C ILE A 28 -40.39 -42.76 -5.61
N ASP A 29 -41.26 -42.05 -6.29
CA ASP A 29 -42.42 -42.56 -7.01
C ASP A 29 -42.47 -41.99 -8.42
N GLY A 30 -43.17 -42.69 -9.32
CA GLY A 30 -43.37 -42.21 -10.68
C GLY A 30 -42.90 -43.20 -11.74
N TRP A 31 -42.48 -42.70 -12.87
CA TRP A 31 -42.02 -43.56 -13.96
C TRP A 31 -40.92 -42.87 -14.82
N VAL A 32 -40.13 -43.71 -15.47
CA VAL A 32 -39.12 -43.33 -16.49
C VAL A 32 -39.36 -44.23 -17.71
N ALA A 33 -39.41 -43.60 -18.90
CA ALA A 33 -39.44 -44.32 -20.19
C ALA A 33 -38.20 -43.94 -21.02
N LEU A 34 -37.43 -44.98 -21.38
CA LEU A 34 -36.23 -44.82 -22.19
C LEU A 34 -36.63 -44.82 -23.67
N LYS A 35 -36.53 -43.64 -24.32
CA LYS A 35 -36.86 -43.42 -25.74
C LYS A 35 -35.61 -42.92 -26.44
N ASP A 36 -34.60 -43.78 -26.66
CA ASP A 36 -33.32 -43.40 -27.22
C ASP A 36 -33.44 -42.41 -28.40
N PRO A 37 -32.80 -41.23 -28.36
CA PRO A 37 -31.86 -40.72 -27.32
C PRO A 37 -32.56 -39.94 -26.16
N ALA A 38 -33.87 -39.96 -26.05
CA ALA A 38 -34.63 -39.22 -25.05
C ALA A 38 -34.97 -40.10 -23.83
N ILE A 39 -35.11 -39.48 -22.68
CA ILE A 39 -35.69 -40.07 -21.45
C ILE A 39 -36.91 -39.25 -21.10
N ASP A 40 -38.05 -39.89 -21.10
CA ASP A 40 -39.32 -39.28 -20.68
C ASP A 40 -39.64 -39.73 -19.24
N MET A 41 -40.03 -38.80 -18.39
CA MET A 41 -40.21 -39.11 -16.97
C MET A 41 -41.34 -38.32 -16.31
N ASP A 42 -41.90 -38.88 -15.25
CA ASP A 42 -42.73 -38.19 -14.27
C ASP A 42 -42.38 -38.77 -12.90
N LEU A 43 -41.50 -38.09 -12.20
CA LEU A 43 -40.91 -38.52 -10.94
C LEU A 43 -41.27 -37.58 -9.82
N LYS A 44 -41.52 -38.14 -8.64
CA LYS A 44 -41.64 -37.38 -7.39
C LYS A 44 -40.70 -38.00 -6.36
N LEU A 45 -39.99 -37.10 -5.68
CA LEU A 45 -39.13 -37.44 -4.57
C LEU A 45 -39.61 -36.66 -3.35
N ASN A 46 -39.67 -37.33 -2.21
CA ASN A 46 -39.99 -36.70 -0.95
C ASN A 46 -39.13 -37.30 0.16
N THR A 47 -38.74 -36.48 1.09
CA THR A 47 -38.24 -36.94 2.37
C THR A 47 -39.35 -36.82 3.41
N ASN A 48 -39.46 -37.79 4.33
CA ASN A 48 -40.09 -37.50 5.61
C ASN A 48 -39.24 -36.47 6.35
N ASP A 49 -39.72 -35.99 7.51
CA ASP A 49 -38.92 -35.12 8.34
C ASP A 49 -37.55 -35.76 8.61
N ILE A 50 -36.53 -35.18 8.04
CA ILE A 50 -35.13 -35.58 8.23
C ILE A 50 -34.48 -34.61 9.19
N GLY A 51 -33.46 -35.05 9.91
CA GLY A 51 -32.69 -34.17 10.79
C GLY A 51 -31.87 -33.17 10.01
N PHE A 52 -31.60 -32.04 10.60
CA PHE A 52 -30.76 -31.00 9.98
C PHE A 52 -29.35 -31.50 9.64
N LYS A 53 -28.83 -32.49 10.40
CA LYS A 53 -27.53 -33.10 10.14
C LYS A 53 -27.44 -33.74 8.75
N GLU A 54 -28.49 -34.38 8.32
CA GLU A 54 -28.56 -35.04 7.01
C GLU A 54 -28.49 -33.99 5.87
N ILE A 55 -29.12 -32.82 6.05
CA ILE A 55 -29.01 -31.71 5.09
C ILE A 55 -27.56 -31.19 4.98
N LEU A 56 -26.84 -31.12 6.08
CA LEU A 56 -25.44 -30.71 6.04
C LEU A 56 -24.57 -31.65 5.20
N SER A 57 -25.00 -32.89 4.99
CA SER A 57 -24.30 -33.84 4.12
C SER A 57 -24.34 -33.48 2.62
N LEU A 58 -25.19 -32.54 2.20
CA LEU A 58 -25.25 -32.03 0.84
C LEU A 58 -24.15 -30.98 0.58
N ILE A 59 -23.52 -30.47 1.62
CA ILE A 59 -22.43 -29.48 1.49
C ILE A 59 -21.18 -30.23 0.97
N PRO A 60 -20.51 -29.72 -0.10
CA PRO A 60 -19.30 -30.34 -0.62
C PRO A 60 -18.24 -30.55 0.44
N ALA A 61 -17.52 -31.69 0.36
CA ALA A 61 -16.57 -32.13 1.39
C ALA A 61 -15.44 -31.11 1.68
N ILE A 62 -15.08 -30.29 0.71
CA ILE A 62 -14.07 -29.22 0.91
C ILE A 62 -14.48 -28.16 1.95
N TYR A 63 -15.78 -28.02 2.19
CA TYR A 63 -16.35 -27.11 3.19
C TYR A 63 -16.89 -27.83 4.43
N ALA A 64 -16.89 -29.17 4.42
CA ALA A 64 -17.65 -29.98 5.39
C ALA A 64 -16.78 -30.78 6.35
N THR A 65 -15.45 -30.66 6.31
CA THR A 65 -14.51 -31.51 7.06
C THR A 65 -14.72 -31.50 8.59
N GLU A 66 -15.32 -30.46 9.14
CA GLU A 66 -15.56 -30.30 10.57
C GLU A 66 -17.01 -30.57 11.02
N PHE A 67 -17.94 -30.82 10.09
CA PHE A 67 -19.36 -30.96 10.42
C PHE A 67 -19.73 -32.30 11.08
N SER A 68 -18.88 -33.31 11.00
CA SER A 68 -19.14 -34.64 11.57
C SER A 68 -19.30 -34.63 13.10
N SER A 69 -18.62 -33.69 13.78
CA SER A 69 -18.63 -33.57 15.24
C SER A 69 -19.76 -32.67 15.78
N LEU A 70 -20.50 -31.98 14.91
CA LEU A 70 -21.55 -31.04 15.33
C LEU A 70 -22.70 -31.74 16.07
N LYS A 71 -23.12 -31.12 17.17
CA LYS A 71 -24.46 -31.36 17.74
C LYS A 71 -25.46 -30.53 16.96
N THR A 72 -26.46 -31.17 16.42
CA THR A 72 -27.50 -30.53 15.61
C THR A 72 -28.87 -30.95 16.14
N ASP A 73 -29.83 -30.07 15.97
CA ASP A 73 -31.25 -30.32 16.18
C ASP A 73 -32.04 -29.58 15.09
N GLY A 74 -33.32 -29.88 14.97
CA GLY A 74 -34.21 -29.31 13.96
C GLY A 74 -34.53 -30.27 12.83
N THR A 75 -35.57 -29.93 12.10
CA THR A 75 -36.11 -30.77 11.04
C THR A 75 -35.96 -30.12 9.69
N ALA A 76 -35.86 -30.96 8.67
CA ALA A 76 -35.82 -30.52 7.29
C ALA A 76 -36.72 -31.42 6.43
N THR A 77 -37.27 -30.84 5.39
CA THR A 77 -37.98 -31.55 4.33
C THR A 77 -37.40 -31.20 2.97
N LEU A 78 -37.29 -32.18 2.12
CA LEU A 78 -36.87 -32.02 0.73
C LEU A 78 -37.90 -32.71 -0.16
N THR A 79 -38.52 -31.96 -1.06
CA THR A 79 -39.40 -32.51 -2.10
C THR A 79 -38.88 -32.12 -3.46
N ALA A 80 -38.97 -33.03 -4.42
CA ALA A 80 -38.60 -32.75 -5.78
C ALA A 80 -39.58 -33.40 -6.76
N THR A 81 -39.86 -32.75 -7.86
CA THR A 81 -40.61 -33.29 -8.99
C THR A 81 -39.83 -33.08 -10.27
N ALA A 82 -39.91 -34.04 -11.19
CA ALA A 82 -39.33 -33.91 -12.55
C ALA A 82 -40.33 -34.53 -13.55
N LYS A 83 -40.82 -33.73 -14.49
CA LYS A 83 -41.82 -34.18 -15.47
C LYS A 83 -41.49 -33.68 -16.87
N GLY A 84 -41.41 -34.61 -17.82
CA GLY A 84 -41.18 -34.33 -19.22
C GLY A 84 -39.92 -35.02 -19.75
N ILE A 85 -39.38 -34.49 -20.82
CA ILE A 85 -38.33 -35.11 -21.60
C ILE A 85 -36.95 -34.55 -21.24
N LEU A 86 -35.99 -35.44 -21.00
CA LEU A 86 -34.58 -35.16 -20.94
C LEU A 86 -33.90 -35.61 -22.25
N GLN A 87 -33.39 -34.67 -23.06
CA GLN A 87 -32.72 -34.98 -24.31
C GLN A 87 -31.74 -33.86 -24.70
N GLY A 88 -30.43 -34.16 -24.77
CA GLY A 88 -29.43 -33.15 -25.02
C GLY A 88 -29.53 -32.02 -23.99
N ASP A 89 -29.69 -30.78 -24.47
CA ASP A 89 -29.83 -29.59 -23.61
C ASP A 89 -31.26 -29.35 -23.10
N THR A 90 -32.20 -30.17 -23.53
CA THR A 90 -33.61 -30.09 -23.07
C THR A 90 -33.77 -30.83 -21.75
N VAL A 91 -34.21 -30.13 -20.72
CA VAL A 91 -34.49 -30.69 -19.39
C VAL A 91 -36.00 -30.83 -19.15
N PRO A 92 -36.45 -31.80 -18.35
CA PRO A 92 -37.86 -31.87 -17.90
C PRO A 92 -38.18 -30.62 -17.06
N ALA A 93 -39.46 -30.30 -16.94
CA ALA A 93 -39.91 -29.37 -15.91
C ALA A 93 -39.58 -29.97 -14.55
N PHE A 94 -38.95 -29.20 -13.67
CA PHE A 94 -38.65 -29.66 -12.32
C PHE A 94 -38.93 -28.58 -11.26
N ASN A 95 -39.22 -29.04 -10.07
CA ASN A 95 -39.35 -28.22 -8.88
C ASN A 95 -38.70 -28.93 -7.70
N ILE A 96 -37.82 -28.25 -7.00
CA ILE A 96 -37.13 -28.74 -5.79
C ILE A 96 -37.44 -27.76 -4.68
N ASP A 97 -38.08 -28.22 -3.61
CA ASP A 97 -38.37 -27.42 -2.43
C ASP A 97 -37.62 -27.99 -1.23
N MET A 98 -36.91 -27.15 -0.54
CA MET A 98 -36.20 -27.46 0.70
C MET A 98 -36.69 -26.53 1.80
N GLN A 99 -37.08 -27.09 2.93
CA GLN A 99 -37.41 -26.35 4.13
C GLN A 99 -36.63 -26.89 5.31
N VAL A 100 -36.03 -25.99 6.07
CA VAL A 100 -35.43 -26.26 7.37
C VAL A 100 -36.15 -25.42 8.40
N LYS A 101 -36.56 -26.03 9.51
CA LYS A 101 -37.33 -25.38 10.57
C LYS A 101 -36.64 -25.51 11.91
N ASP A 102 -36.52 -24.37 12.58
CA ASP A 102 -35.98 -24.22 13.94
C ASP A 102 -34.70 -25.04 14.19
N ALA A 103 -33.87 -25.14 13.15
CA ALA A 103 -32.66 -25.90 13.28
C ALA A 103 -31.59 -25.16 14.10
N MET A 104 -30.69 -25.94 14.65
CA MET A 104 -29.55 -25.45 15.39
C MET A 104 -28.31 -26.31 15.13
N PHE A 105 -27.16 -25.72 15.28
CA PHE A 105 -25.92 -26.48 15.42
C PHE A 105 -25.02 -25.89 16.49
N ARG A 106 -24.21 -26.77 17.09
CA ARG A 106 -23.21 -26.39 18.08
C ARG A 106 -22.02 -27.35 18.02
N TYR A 107 -20.81 -26.83 18.09
CA TYR A 107 -19.62 -27.61 18.34
C TYR A 107 -19.61 -28.12 19.77
N PRO A 108 -19.31 -29.41 20.03
CA PRO A 108 -19.39 -29.98 21.40
C PRO A 108 -18.54 -29.28 22.44
N ALA A 109 -17.37 -28.73 22.01
CA ALA A 109 -16.42 -28.03 22.88
C ALA A 109 -16.79 -26.57 23.13
N LEU A 110 -17.82 -26.03 22.47
CA LEU A 110 -18.15 -24.60 22.53
C LEU A 110 -19.44 -24.37 23.34
N PRO A 111 -19.53 -23.24 24.07
CA PRO A 111 -20.63 -22.97 24.99
C PRO A 111 -21.93 -22.58 24.28
N ALA A 112 -21.86 -22.01 23.09
CA ALA A 112 -23.02 -21.53 22.34
C ALA A 112 -23.09 -22.18 20.95
N GLY A 113 -24.20 -21.97 20.25
CA GLY A 113 -24.45 -22.44 18.89
C GLY A 113 -25.13 -21.38 18.05
N VAL A 114 -25.44 -21.73 16.83
CA VAL A 114 -26.38 -20.99 15.97
C VAL A 114 -27.72 -21.66 16.11
N ASP A 115 -28.77 -20.91 16.43
CA ASP A 115 -30.12 -21.40 16.64
C ASP A 115 -31.14 -20.66 15.76
N GLN A 116 -32.40 -21.14 15.81
CA GLN A 116 -33.49 -20.62 15.00
C GLN A 116 -33.15 -20.52 13.51
N ILE A 117 -32.40 -21.51 13.02
CA ILE A 117 -32.08 -21.60 11.60
C ILE A 117 -33.35 -22.02 10.86
N ASN A 118 -33.83 -21.12 10.01
CA ASN A 118 -34.95 -21.37 9.12
C ASN A 118 -34.50 -21.12 7.69
N ILE A 119 -34.70 -22.10 6.82
CA ILE A 119 -34.39 -22.01 5.40
C ILE A 119 -35.60 -22.43 4.61
N SER A 120 -36.02 -21.60 3.67
CA SER A 120 -36.95 -21.98 2.62
C SER A 120 -36.27 -21.70 1.28
N ALA A 121 -35.95 -22.76 0.55
CA ALA A 121 -35.27 -22.68 -0.73
C ALA A 121 -36.06 -23.45 -1.78
N ASN A 122 -36.26 -22.82 -2.93
CA ASN A 122 -36.96 -23.41 -4.08
C ASN A 122 -36.09 -23.26 -5.33
N VAL A 123 -35.96 -24.35 -6.09
CA VAL A 123 -35.30 -24.37 -7.41
C VAL A 123 -36.29 -24.93 -8.40
N GLN A 124 -36.69 -24.16 -9.40
CA GLN A 124 -37.67 -24.57 -10.38
C GLN A 124 -37.25 -24.26 -11.81
N ASN A 125 -37.69 -25.11 -12.72
CA ASN A 125 -37.54 -24.93 -14.16
C ASN A 125 -38.85 -25.36 -14.86
N PRO A 126 -39.42 -24.56 -15.77
CA PRO A 126 -40.67 -24.92 -16.46
C PRO A 126 -40.50 -26.03 -17.51
N GLY A 127 -39.27 -26.49 -17.74
CA GLY A 127 -38.91 -27.45 -18.80
C GLY A 127 -38.30 -26.77 -20.02
N GLY A 128 -37.59 -27.56 -20.85
CA GLY A 128 -36.90 -27.08 -22.04
C GLY A 128 -35.47 -26.64 -21.73
N ASN A 129 -35.23 -25.36 -21.73
CA ASN A 129 -33.87 -24.85 -21.51
C ASN A 129 -33.53 -24.80 -20.01
N ILE A 130 -32.40 -25.37 -19.62
CA ILE A 130 -31.91 -25.32 -18.24
C ILE A 130 -31.73 -23.87 -17.71
N ASP A 131 -31.47 -22.93 -18.59
CA ASP A 131 -31.32 -21.52 -18.24
C ASP A 131 -32.61 -20.82 -17.78
N LEU A 132 -33.78 -21.44 -18.02
CA LEU A 132 -35.06 -20.99 -17.46
C LEU A 132 -35.21 -21.30 -15.94
N THR A 133 -34.16 -21.82 -15.33
CA THR A 133 -34.15 -22.12 -13.90
C THR A 133 -34.25 -20.83 -13.07
N THR A 134 -35.08 -20.90 -12.03
CA THR A 134 -35.19 -19.88 -11.01
C THR A 134 -34.82 -20.51 -9.66
N VAL A 135 -33.93 -19.84 -8.93
CA VAL A 135 -33.54 -20.19 -7.56
C VAL A 135 -34.10 -19.12 -6.63
N ASN A 136 -34.87 -19.53 -5.63
CA ASN A 136 -35.41 -18.65 -4.60
C ASN A 136 -34.96 -19.14 -3.22
N ILE A 137 -34.46 -18.22 -2.40
CA ILE A 137 -34.20 -18.42 -0.97
C ILE A 137 -35.03 -17.39 -0.22
N HIS A 138 -36.03 -17.83 0.53
CA HIS A 138 -36.95 -16.90 1.19
C HIS A 138 -37.71 -17.53 2.37
N PRO A 139 -37.23 -17.36 3.61
CA PRO A 139 -35.98 -16.76 4.03
C PRO A 139 -34.82 -17.77 4.15
N PHE A 140 -33.63 -17.28 4.32
CA PHE A 140 -32.56 -17.90 5.12
C PHE A 140 -32.36 -17.03 6.36
N SER A 141 -32.76 -17.50 7.52
CA SER A 141 -32.61 -16.74 8.77
C SER A 141 -32.00 -17.62 9.86
N PHE A 142 -31.29 -16.98 10.76
CA PHE A 142 -30.71 -17.63 11.92
C PHE A 142 -30.54 -16.63 13.07
N ARG A 143 -30.26 -17.14 14.25
CA ARG A 143 -29.86 -16.34 15.40
C ARG A 143 -28.47 -16.79 15.88
N LEU A 144 -27.54 -15.86 15.88
CA LEU A 144 -26.19 -16.05 16.40
C LEU A 144 -26.07 -15.37 17.77
N ALA A 145 -25.97 -16.18 18.82
CA ALA A 145 -25.89 -15.70 20.20
C ALA A 145 -26.96 -14.63 20.55
N GLY A 146 -28.19 -14.89 20.14
CA GLY A 146 -29.34 -14.03 20.39
C GLY A 146 -29.58 -12.93 19.35
N ASN A 147 -28.65 -12.64 18.45
CA ASN A 147 -28.81 -11.62 17.41
C ASN A 147 -29.40 -12.23 16.13
N PRO A 148 -30.53 -11.73 15.62
CA PRO A 148 -31.15 -12.24 14.41
C PRO A 148 -30.43 -11.73 13.15
N PHE A 149 -30.33 -12.60 12.16
CA PHE A 149 -29.88 -12.28 10.82
C PHE A 149 -30.75 -12.96 9.78
N SER A 150 -31.07 -12.29 8.69
CA SER A 150 -31.87 -12.82 7.58
C SER A 150 -31.30 -12.45 6.23
N LEU A 151 -31.40 -13.36 5.29
CA LEU A 151 -31.04 -13.20 3.89
C LEU A 151 -32.22 -13.70 3.02
N THR A 152 -32.56 -12.98 1.98
CA THR A 152 -33.41 -13.46 0.88
C THR A 152 -32.63 -13.31 -0.43
N ALA A 153 -32.82 -14.26 -1.35
CA ALA A 153 -32.21 -14.21 -2.66
C ALA A 153 -33.10 -14.83 -3.73
N THR A 154 -33.11 -14.23 -4.91
CA THR A 154 -33.72 -14.81 -6.12
C THR A 154 -32.71 -14.70 -7.25
N VAL A 155 -32.52 -15.78 -8.01
CA VAL A 155 -31.70 -15.79 -9.22
C VAL A 155 -32.48 -16.41 -10.35
N LYS A 156 -32.60 -15.74 -11.48
CA LYS A 156 -33.18 -16.22 -12.74
C LYS A 156 -32.09 -16.28 -13.80
N THR A 157 -32.29 -17.12 -14.82
CA THR A 157 -31.33 -17.31 -15.93
C THR A 157 -29.88 -17.50 -15.44
N PRO A 158 -29.62 -18.52 -14.55
CA PRO A 158 -28.38 -18.63 -13.80
C PRO A 158 -27.15 -18.97 -14.64
N ILE A 159 -27.32 -19.40 -15.91
CA ILE A 159 -26.24 -19.87 -16.77
C ILE A 159 -25.81 -18.78 -17.76
N SER A 160 -26.75 -18.17 -18.49
CA SER A 160 -26.43 -17.22 -19.56
C SER A 160 -26.17 -15.81 -19.04
N ASP A 161 -27.09 -15.29 -18.20
CA ASP A 161 -27.01 -13.93 -17.65
C ASP A 161 -27.83 -13.86 -16.35
N PRO A 162 -27.25 -14.21 -15.21
CA PRO A 162 -27.94 -14.21 -13.93
C PRO A 162 -28.62 -12.88 -13.60
N ASP A 163 -29.96 -12.92 -13.52
CA ASP A 163 -30.80 -11.82 -13.01
C ASP A 163 -31.04 -12.10 -11.53
N PHE A 164 -30.42 -11.31 -10.67
CA PHE A 164 -30.42 -11.57 -9.24
C PHE A 164 -31.09 -10.46 -8.44
N LYS A 165 -31.69 -10.84 -7.31
CA LYS A 165 -32.14 -9.96 -6.24
C LYS A 165 -31.73 -10.58 -4.91
N ALA A 166 -31.09 -9.80 -4.04
CA ALA A 166 -30.71 -10.22 -2.70
C ALA A 166 -30.98 -9.11 -1.68
N GLU A 167 -31.42 -9.49 -0.49
CA GLU A 167 -31.61 -8.61 0.65
C GLU A 167 -30.99 -9.28 1.88
N ALA A 168 -30.18 -8.51 2.66
CA ALA A 168 -29.58 -8.99 3.89
C ALA A 168 -29.82 -7.97 5.01
N LYS A 169 -30.30 -8.46 6.16
CA LYS A 169 -30.61 -7.62 7.32
C LYS A 169 -30.30 -8.34 8.61
N GLY A 170 -29.64 -7.63 9.53
CA GLY A 170 -29.40 -8.15 10.86
C GLY A 170 -28.14 -7.64 11.52
N VAL A 171 -27.94 -8.09 12.74
CA VAL A 171 -26.80 -7.73 13.58
C VAL A 171 -25.99 -8.98 13.89
N LEU A 172 -24.68 -8.94 13.61
CA LEU A 172 -23.75 -10.00 13.93
C LEU A 172 -22.77 -9.52 15.00
N ASN A 173 -22.78 -10.16 16.17
CA ASN A 173 -21.80 -9.93 17.21
C ASN A 173 -20.60 -10.88 17.01
N LEU A 174 -19.50 -10.34 16.54
CA LEU A 174 -18.30 -11.10 16.19
C LEU A 174 -17.61 -11.72 17.41
N GLY A 175 -17.71 -11.07 18.58
CA GLY A 175 -17.17 -11.61 19.84
C GLY A 175 -17.85 -12.90 20.29
N MET A 176 -19.04 -13.17 19.76
CA MET A 176 -19.76 -14.41 20.03
C MET A 176 -19.38 -15.54 19.07
N ILE A 177 -18.70 -15.25 17.95
CA ILE A 177 -18.33 -16.27 16.95
C ILE A 177 -17.45 -17.34 17.59
N LYS A 178 -16.49 -16.97 18.45
CA LYS A 178 -15.65 -17.94 19.16
C LYS A 178 -16.42 -18.88 20.10
N GLN A 179 -17.65 -18.53 20.45
CA GLN A 179 -18.52 -19.38 21.26
C GLN A 179 -19.28 -20.41 20.43
N VAL A 180 -19.36 -20.21 19.12
CA VAL A 180 -20.12 -21.03 18.16
C VAL A 180 -19.25 -21.67 17.08
N TYR A 181 -18.03 -21.16 16.86
CA TYR A 181 -17.07 -21.66 15.88
C TYR A 181 -15.63 -21.60 16.46
N PRO A 182 -14.79 -22.63 16.25
CA PRO A 182 -13.41 -22.64 16.75
C PRO A 182 -12.53 -21.70 15.90
N LEU A 183 -12.06 -20.61 16.51
CA LEU A 183 -11.23 -19.60 15.83
C LEU A 183 -9.70 -19.81 16.05
N GLY A 184 -9.32 -20.90 16.78
CA GLY A 184 -7.92 -21.09 17.18
C GLY A 184 -7.43 -19.91 18.03
N ASP A 185 -6.24 -19.41 17.72
CA ASP A 185 -5.60 -18.30 18.43
C ASP A 185 -6.10 -16.90 18.01
N MET A 186 -7.07 -16.85 17.09
CA MET A 186 -7.64 -15.58 16.62
C MET A 186 -8.64 -15.00 17.64
N GLU A 187 -8.44 -13.75 18.05
CA GLU A 187 -9.45 -12.99 18.80
C GLU A 187 -10.20 -12.06 17.84
N LEU A 188 -11.51 -12.25 17.78
CA LEU A 188 -12.43 -11.45 16.97
C LEU A 188 -13.53 -10.91 17.86
N ASN A 189 -13.72 -9.58 17.86
CA ASN A 189 -14.79 -8.90 18.61
C ASN A 189 -15.40 -7.80 17.75
N GLY A 190 -16.52 -7.23 18.23
CA GLY A 190 -17.23 -6.13 17.57
C GLY A 190 -18.58 -6.54 17.00
N THR A 191 -19.20 -5.60 16.33
CA THR A 191 -20.57 -5.77 15.78
C THR A 191 -20.59 -5.34 14.33
N ILE A 192 -21.23 -6.15 13.49
CA ILE A 192 -21.64 -5.82 12.12
C ILE A 192 -23.14 -5.61 12.13
N ASP A 193 -23.61 -4.44 11.72
CA ASP A 193 -25.03 -4.14 11.48
C ASP A 193 -25.25 -3.98 9.98
N ALA A 194 -26.04 -4.84 9.38
CA ALA A 194 -26.29 -4.88 7.96
C ALA A 194 -27.78 -4.65 7.64
N ASP A 195 -28.05 -3.73 6.73
CA ASP A 195 -29.38 -3.54 6.11
C ASP A 195 -29.13 -3.14 4.65
N MET A 196 -29.12 -4.13 3.77
CA MET A 196 -28.74 -3.94 2.38
C MET A 196 -29.60 -4.73 1.41
N GLN A 197 -29.78 -4.17 0.22
CA GLN A 197 -30.44 -4.83 -0.89
C GLN A 197 -29.68 -4.57 -2.19
N MET A 198 -29.68 -5.58 -3.06
CA MET A 198 -29.05 -5.49 -4.36
C MET A 198 -29.85 -6.27 -5.40
N SER A 199 -30.02 -5.73 -6.60
CA SER A 199 -30.65 -6.45 -7.72
C SER A 199 -30.10 -5.96 -9.06
N GLY A 200 -30.10 -6.82 -10.06
CA GLY A 200 -29.64 -6.52 -11.41
C GLY A 200 -29.26 -7.75 -12.20
N ARG A 201 -28.63 -7.54 -13.35
CA ARG A 201 -28.09 -8.60 -14.19
C ARG A 201 -26.57 -8.64 -14.12
N LEU A 202 -25.99 -9.84 -14.19
CA LEU A 202 -24.54 -10.00 -14.20
C LEU A 202 -23.92 -9.29 -15.41
N SER A 203 -24.55 -9.36 -16.58
CA SER A 203 -24.09 -8.66 -17.79
C SER A 203 -24.02 -7.14 -17.64
N SER A 204 -24.88 -6.53 -16.81
CA SER A 204 -24.85 -5.10 -16.52
C SER A 204 -23.62 -4.74 -15.69
N ILE A 205 -23.18 -5.61 -14.78
CA ILE A 205 -21.94 -5.46 -14.04
C ILE A 205 -20.75 -5.58 -14.99
N GLU A 206 -20.81 -6.56 -15.92
CA GLU A 206 -19.77 -6.83 -16.91
C GLU A 206 -19.51 -5.67 -17.86
N LYS A 207 -20.58 -4.96 -18.22
CA LYS A 207 -20.56 -3.82 -19.13
C LYS A 207 -20.42 -2.48 -18.42
N GLU A 208 -20.24 -2.49 -17.09
CA GLU A 208 -20.20 -1.29 -16.24
C GLU A 208 -21.46 -0.40 -16.35
N GLU A 209 -22.62 -1.02 -16.69
CA GLU A 209 -23.93 -0.34 -16.79
C GLU A 209 -24.57 -0.26 -15.39
N TYR A 210 -23.90 0.41 -14.46
CA TYR A 210 -24.30 0.44 -13.03
C TYR A 210 -25.65 1.10 -12.78
N GLU A 211 -26.15 1.92 -13.68
CA GLU A 211 -27.50 2.48 -13.61
C GLU A 211 -28.62 1.42 -13.75
N ARG A 212 -28.29 0.23 -14.27
CA ARG A 212 -29.19 -0.93 -14.34
C ARG A 212 -29.12 -1.82 -13.10
N ILE A 213 -28.18 -1.56 -12.20
CA ILE A 213 -28.05 -2.24 -10.91
C ILE A 213 -28.74 -1.39 -9.86
N GLN A 214 -29.56 -2.01 -9.06
CA GLN A 214 -30.08 -1.41 -7.83
C GLN A 214 -29.23 -1.93 -6.68
N ALA A 215 -28.60 -1.04 -5.95
CA ALA A 215 -27.87 -1.37 -4.73
C ALA A 215 -28.10 -0.25 -3.72
N SER A 216 -28.57 -0.60 -2.55
CA SER A 216 -28.81 0.37 -1.49
C SER A 216 -28.70 -0.29 -0.12
N GLY A 217 -28.49 0.54 0.89
CA GLY A 217 -28.40 0.08 2.26
C GLY A 217 -27.09 0.47 2.92
N THR A 218 -26.88 -0.10 4.10
CA THR A 218 -25.73 0.20 4.94
C THR A 218 -25.13 -1.05 5.56
N ILE A 219 -23.82 -1.01 5.79
CA ILE A 219 -23.11 -1.91 6.71
C ILE A 219 -22.37 -1.05 7.70
N GLY A 220 -22.76 -1.14 8.97
CA GLY A 220 -22.09 -0.50 10.10
C GLY A 220 -21.13 -1.48 10.78
N LEU A 221 -19.91 -1.05 11.05
CA LEU A 221 -18.94 -1.78 11.87
C LEU A 221 -18.71 -0.98 13.16
N THR A 222 -18.78 -1.63 14.31
CA THR A 222 -18.56 -0.97 15.61
C THR A 222 -17.73 -1.84 16.52
N GLY A 223 -16.65 -1.27 17.08
CA GLY A 223 -15.80 -1.90 18.08
C GLY A 223 -15.16 -3.20 17.59
N MET A 224 -14.91 -3.34 16.29
CA MET A 224 -14.23 -4.53 15.76
C MET A 224 -12.79 -4.56 16.26
N LYS A 225 -12.40 -5.69 16.81
CA LYS A 225 -11.02 -5.98 17.22
C LYS A 225 -10.62 -7.30 16.62
N LEU A 226 -9.52 -7.29 15.91
CA LEU A 226 -8.89 -8.46 15.34
C LEU A 226 -7.47 -8.55 15.90
N LYS A 227 -7.19 -9.65 16.59
CA LYS A 227 -5.85 -10.02 17.01
C LYS A 227 -5.48 -11.33 16.37
N MET A 228 -4.33 -11.35 15.74
CA MET A 228 -3.70 -12.55 15.18
C MET A 228 -2.27 -12.61 15.66
N LYS A 229 -1.75 -13.83 15.75
CA LYS A 229 -0.35 -14.06 16.09
C LYS A 229 0.53 -13.36 15.03
N ASP A 230 1.57 -12.67 15.48
CA ASP A 230 2.59 -12.03 14.64
C ASP A 230 2.08 -10.86 13.75
N MET A 231 0.87 -10.34 14.02
CA MET A 231 0.33 -9.14 13.36
C MET A 231 -0.03 -8.06 14.38
N PRO A 232 0.11 -6.77 14.03
CA PRO A 232 -0.39 -5.69 14.87
C PRO A 232 -1.90 -5.81 15.13
N ASP A 233 -2.34 -5.53 16.35
CA ASP A 233 -3.75 -5.49 16.70
C ASP A 233 -4.48 -4.48 15.80
N VAL A 234 -5.58 -4.91 15.16
CA VAL A 234 -6.45 -4.04 14.36
C VAL A 234 -7.72 -3.76 15.14
N GLU A 235 -8.03 -2.49 15.34
CA GLU A 235 -9.29 -2.06 15.97
C GLU A 235 -10.02 -1.06 15.06
N ILE A 236 -11.21 -1.44 14.57
CA ILE A 236 -12.13 -0.52 13.91
C ILE A 236 -13.12 -0.03 14.96
N LYS A 237 -12.93 1.19 15.46
CA LYS A 237 -13.85 1.78 16.46
C LYS A 237 -15.23 1.99 15.87
N LYS A 238 -15.28 2.54 14.68
CA LYS A 238 -16.51 2.77 13.91
C LYS A 238 -16.17 2.80 12.42
N SER A 239 -17.09 2.31 11.60
CA SER A 239 -17.07 2.49 10.14
C SER A 239 -18.47 2.31 9.60
N LEU A 240 -18.89 3.17 8.67
CA LEU A 240 -20.18 3.08 8.00
C LEU A 240 -19.97 3.02 6.49
N PHE A 241 -20.42 1.91 5.90
CA PHE A 241 -20.51 1.72 4.46
C PHE A 241 -21.94 1.99 4.00
N THR A 242 -22.12 2.91 3.07
CA THR A 242 -23.40 3.19 2.42
C THR A 242 -23.30 2.79 0.95
N PHE A 243 -24.15 1.88 0.53
CA PHE A 243 -24.17 1.32 -0.81
C PHE A 243 -25.13 2.08 -1.72
N THR A 244 -24.69 2.37 -2.92
CA THR A 244 -25.51 2.91 -4.03
C THR A 244 -25.13 2.19 -5.32
N PRO A 245 -25.93 2.23 -6.41
CA PRO A 245 -25.57 1.60 -7.67
C PRO A 245 -24.24 2.07 -8.25
N LYS A 246 -23.90 3.35 -8.03
CA LYS A 246 -22.73 3.99 -8.65
C LYS A 246 -21.49 3.98 -7.77
N TYR A 247 -21.68 3.97 -6.46
CA TYR A 247 -20.55 4.07 -5.53
C TYR A 247 -20.86 3.45 -4.17
N LEU A 248 -19.80 3.08 -3.48
CA LEU A 248 -19.77 2.73 -2.08
C LEU A 248 -19.17 3.93 -1.31
N GLN A 249 -19.94 4.50 -0.39
CA GLN A 249 -19.46 5.55 0.50
C GLN A 249 -18.94 4.93 1.80
N LEU A 250 -17.70 5.23 2.15
CA LEU A 250 -17.11 4.94 3.45
C LEU A 250 -17.10 6.23 4.27
N SER A 251 -17.68 6.21 5.44
CA SER A 251 -17.75 7.36 6.34
C SER A 251 -17.53 6.97 7.80
N GLU A 252 -17.24 7.96 8.64
CA GLU A 252 -17.05 7.78 10.08
C GLU A 252 -16.02 6.69 10.45
N THR A 253 -15.09 6.40 9.55
CA THR A 253 -14.14 5.31 9.74
C THR A 253 -13.00 5.74 10.63
N THR A 254 -12.84 5.05 11.76
CA THR A 254 -11.72 5.20 12.68
C THR A 254 -11.12 3.84 12.95
N VAL A 255 -9.87 3.67 12.55
CA VAL A 255 -9.11 2.42 12.66
C VAL A 255 -7.84 2.68 13.43
N ASN A 256 -7.52 1.79 14.38
CA ASN A 256 -6.20 1.70 14.99
C ASN A 256 -5.51 0.42 14.52
N ILE A 257 -4.25 0.51 14.12
CA ILE A 257 -3.39 -0.64 13.80
C ILE A 257 -2.16 -0.54 14.70
N GLY A 258 -2.14 -1.36 15.75
CA GLY A 258 -1.19 -1.16 16.85
C GLY A 258 -1.38 0.24 17.46
N LYS A 259 -0.34 1.07 17.38
CA LYS A 259 -0.38 2.47 17.86
C LYS A 259 -0.85 3.47 16.80
N ASN A 260 -0.96 3.04 15.54
CA ASN A 260 -1.32 3.90 14.42
C ASN A 260 -2.82 4.20 14.45
N ASP A 261 -3.20 5.47 14.46
CA ASP A 261 -4.58 5.91 14.38
C ASP A 261 -4.89 6.43 12.96
N ILE A 262 -5.96 5.93 12.36
CA ILE A 262 -6.39 6.32 11.03
C ILE A 262 -7.85 6.71 11.07
N THR A 263 -8.17 7.91 10.61
CA THR A 263 -9.54 8.33 10.30
C THR A 263 -9.64 8.48 8.78
N ALA A 264 -10.65 7.85 8.19
CA ALA A 264 -10.81 7.82 6.75
C ALA A 264 -12.26 8.08 6.33
N ASP A 265 -12.41 8.88 5.28
CA ASP A 265 -13.64 9.04 4.53
C ASP A 265 -13.32 8.79 3.06
N SER A 266 -14.17 8.02 2.37
CA SER A 266 -13.90 7.63 0.99
C SER A 266 -15.18 7.45 0.19
N ARG A 267 -15.05 7.60 -1.11
CA ARG A 267 -16.06 7.18 -2.08
C ARG A 267 -15.38 6.31 -3.11
N PHE A 268 -15.85 5.06 -3.21
CA PHE A 268 -15.34 4.06 -4.14
C PHE A 268 -16.31 3.89 -5.30
N GLU A 269 -15.84 4.03 -6.51
CA GLU A 269 -16.58 3.76 -7.74
C GLU A 269 -16.12 2.42 -8.32
N ASN A 270 -16.97 1.76 -9.11
CA ASN A 270 -16.72 0.42 -9.65
C ASN A 270 -16.47 -0.67 -8.58
N TYR A 271 -16.99 -0.49 -7.38
CA TYR A 271 -16.77 -1.43 -6.28
C TYR A 271 -17.37 -2.83 -6.57
N ILE A 272 -18.49 -2.89 -7.29
CA ILE A 272 -19.15 -4.15 -7.68
C ILE A 272 -18.24 -4.94 -8.64
N GLY A 273 -17.73 -4.26 -9.68
CA GLY A 273 -16.79 -4.87 -10.62
C GLY A 273 -15.47 -5.30 -9.95
N TYR A 274 -14.98 -4.52 -9.00
CA TYR A 274 -13.79 -4.87 -8.21
C TYR A 274 -14.00 -6.16 -7.41
N VAL A 275 -15.10 -6.27 -6.66
CA VAL A 275 -15.37 -7.44 -5.80
C VAL A 275 -15.63 -8.70 -6.61
N LEU A 276 -16.37 -8.59 -7.73
CA LEU A 276 -16.80 -9.76 -8.50
C LEU A 276 -15.79 -10.19 -9.56
N LYS A 277 -14.92 -9.30 -10.04
CA LYS A 277 -14.05 -9.54 -11.21
C LYS A 277 -12.62 -9.05 -11.04
N GLY A 278 -12.26 -8.45 -9.90
CA GLY A 278 -10.95 -7.82 -9.73
C GLY A 278 -10.70 -6.61 -10.64
N SER A 279 -11.79 -5.98 -11.17
CA SER A 279 -11.70 -4.75 -11.97
C SER A 279 -11.09 -3.62 -11.16
N THR A 280 -10.63 -2.54 -11.82
CA THR A 280 -10.03 -1.41 -11.13
C THR A 280 -11.04 -0.70 -10.21
N LEU A 281 -10.73 -0.64 -8.92
CA LEU A 281 -11.45 0.16 -7.94
C LEU A 281 -11.01 1.62 -8.06
N LYS A 282 -11.95 2.53 -8.32
CA LYS A 282 -11.66 3.97 -8.42
C LYS A 282 -12.19 4.68 -7.18
N GLY A 283 -11.53 5.77 -6.77
CA GLY A 283 -12.07 6.50 -5.63
C GLY A 283 -11.26 7.68 -5.16
N ASN A 284 -11.90 8.43 -4.26
CA ASN A 284 -11.27 9.49 -3.50
C ASN A 284 -11.20 9.06 -2.04
N LEU A 285 -10.05 9.27 -1.40
CA LEU A 285 -9.80 8.88 -0.02
C LEU A 285 -9.21 10.06 0.75
N ASN A 286 -9.89 10.48 1.83
CA ASN A 286 -9.35 11.44 2.77
C ASN A 286 -8.83 10.68 3.99
N ILE A 287 -7.54 10.81 4.27
CA ILE A 287 -6.90 10.17 5.43
C ILE A 287 -6.40 11.23 6.40
N ARG A 288 -6.71 11.01 7.68
CA ARG A 288 -6.18 11.79 8.79
C ARG A 288 -5.61 10.84 9.84
N SER A 289 -4.47 11.23 10.42
CA SER A 289 -3.87 10.49 11.52
C SER A 289 -3.16 11.46 12.46
N ASN A 290 -3.17 11.16 13.77
CA ASN A 290 -2.35 11.89 14.72
C ASN A 290 -0.96 11.26 14.82
N TYR A 291 -0.87 9.93 14.68
CA TYR A 291 0.37 9.18 14.77
C TYR A 291 0.36 8.02 13.76
N PHE A 292 1.36 7.98 12.88
CA PHE A 292 1.50 6.97 11.84
C PHE A 292 2.96 6.52 11.72
N ASN A 293 3.26 5.30 12.17
CA ASN A 293 4.58 4.70 12.11
C ASN A 293 4.67 3.74 10.91
N LEU A 294 5.28 4.19 9.83
CA LEU A 294 5.46 3.38 8.62
C LEU A 294 6.33 2.13 8.87
N ASN A 295 7.22 2.16 9.87
CA ASN A 295 8.08 1.03 10.18
C ASN A 295 7.28 -0.20 10.62
N ASP A 296 6.11 -0.01 11.27
CA ASP A 296 5.24 -1.10 11.72
C ASP A 296 4.67 -1.93 10.54
N PHE A 297 4.62 -1.36 9.33
CA PHE A 297 4.10 -2.01 8.13
C PHE A 297 5.20 -2.64 7.27
N ILE A 298 6.43 -2.14 7.34
CA ILE A 298 7.58 -2.65 6.58
C ILE A 298 8.10 -3.93 7.22
N THR A 299 8.19 -3.97 8.55
CA THR A 299 8.66 -5.15 9.30
C THR A 299 7.67 -6.32 9.24
N ALA A 300 6.37 -6.06 9.28
CA ALA A 300 5.34 -7.09 9.16
C ALA A 300 5.41 -7.85 7.81
N SER A 301 5.78 -7.17 6.73
CA SER A 301 5.98 -7.80 5.41
C SER A 301 7.22 -8.70 5.33
N ALA A 302 8.20 -8.51 6.22
CA ALA A 302 9.43 -9.31 6.26
C ALA A 302 9.25 -10.62 7.05
N ASP A 303 8.39 -10.64 8.08
CA ASP A 303 8.16 -11.81 8.92
C ASP A 303 7.22 -12.85 8.30
N GLU A 304 6.24 -12.43 7.46
CA GLU A 304 5.37 -13.36 6.73
C GLU A 304 6.12 -14.25 5.73
N ALA A 305 7.31 -13.82 5.31
CA ALA A 305 8.13 -14.53 4.34
C ALA A 305 8.92 -15.71 4.92
N SER A 306 9.06 -15.81 6.23
CA SER A 306 9.86 -16.87 6.88
C SER A 306 9.04 -18.10 7.31
N THR A 307 7.70 -18.10 7.18
CA THR A 307 6.84 -19.15 7.75
C THR A 307 5.98 -19.95 6.77
N SER A 308 6.04 -19.73 5.45
CA SER A 308 5.28 -20.55 4.50
C SER A 308 6.17 -21.46 3.64
N GLU A 309 6.60 -22.59 4.22
CA GLU A 309 6.88 -23.79 3.44
C GLU A 309 5.60 -24.63 3.28
N ALA A 310 5.26 -24.89 2.04
CA ALA A 310 4.31 -25.88 1.52
C ALA A 310 2.80 -25.59 1.61
N ALA A 311 2.22 -25.08 0.50
CA ALA A 311 1.16 -25.78 -0.27
C ALA A 311 0.75 -25.02 -1.55
N SER A 312 1.08 -25.65 -2.68
CA SER A 312 0.41 -25.74 -3.99
C SER A 312 -0.20 -24.52 -4.70
N THR A 313 0.45 -24.20 -5.83
CA THR A 313 -0.04 -23.91 -7.20
C THR A 313 -1.00 -22.75 -7.42
N ASP A 314 -0.47 -21.78 -8.23
CA ASP A 314 -1.16 -20.72 -8.97
C ASP A 314 -1.66 -19.49 -8.20
N SER A 315 -0.78 -18.90 -7.41
CA SER A 315 -0.65 -17.44 -7.33
C SER A 315 0.84 -17.13 -7.21
N VAL A 316 1.32 -16.20 -8.02
CA VAL A 316 2.73 -15.78 -8.02
C VAL A 316 3.11 -15.37 -6.60
N ALA A 317 3.78 -16.27 -5.90
CA ALA A 317 4.40 -16.00 -4.62
C ALA A 317 5.50 -14.96 -4.87
N THR A 318 5.20 -13.69 -4.64
CA THR A 318 6.21 -12.65 -4.52
C THR A 318 6.95 -12.90 -3.22
N ALA A 319 8.21 -13.30 -3.38
CA ALA A 319 9.14 -13.50 -2.28
C ALA A 319 9.10 -12.28 -1.32
N ALA A 320 9.22 -12.57 -0.06
CA ALA A 320 9.42 -11.67 1.06
C ALA A 320 10.51 -10.63 0.83
N THR A 321 10.12 -9.54 0.27
CA THR A 321 10.90 -8.32 0.20
C THR A 321 10.17 -7.28 1.04
N GLY A 322 10.85 -6.50 1.86
CA GLY A 322 10.26 -5.36 2.58
C GLY A 322 9.77 -4.25 1.64
N ILE A 323 9.61 -4.56 0.35
CA ILE A 323 9.08 -3.67 -0.68
C ILE A 323 7.57 -3.53 -0.51
N VAL A 324 7.11 -2.31 -0.36
CA VAL A 324 5.68 -1.98 -0.34
C VAL A 324 5.15 -1.97 -1.77
N GLU A 325 4.54 -3.09 -2.20
CA GLU A 325 3.95 -3.18 -3.54
C GLU A 325 2.74 -2.25 -3.68
N VAL A 326 2.70 -1.49 -4.76
CA VAL A 326 1.55 -0.64 -5.10
C VAL A 326 0.57 -1.44 -5.95
N PRO A 327 -0.69 -1.63 -5.50
CA PRO A 327 -1.68 -2.39 -6.26
C PRO A 327 -1.94 -1.79 -7.64
N ARG A 328 -2.12 -2.66 -8.65
CA ARG A 328 -2.37 -2.24 -10.03
C ARG A 328 -3.85 -2.00 -10.35
N ASN A 329 -4.73 -2.65 -9.58
CA ASN A 329 -6.17 -2.61 -9.78
C ASN A 329 -6.88 -1.57 -8.89
N ILE A 330 -6.18 -0.47 -8.56
CA ILE A 330 -6.76 0.71 -7.91
C ILE A 330 -6.41 1.98 -8.67
N ASP A 331 -7.30 2.97 -8.61
CA ASP A 331 -7.12 4.32 -9.16
C ASP A 331 -7.68 5.31 -8.14
N PHE A 332 -6.84 5.69 -7.17
CA PHE A 332 -7.22 6.50 -6.01
C PHE A 332 -6.58 7.87 -6.04
N GLN A 333 -7.38 8.88 -5.76
CA GLN A 333 -6.91 10.20 -5.35
C GLN A 333 -7.04 10.31 -3.83
N MET A 334 -5.92 10.55 -3.17
CA MET A 334 -5.86 10.59 -1.72
C MET A 334 -5.42 11.97 -1.24
N ASP A 335 -6.18 12.55 -0.32
CA ASP A 335 -5.76 13.71 0.47
C ASP A 335 -5.31 13.21 1.85
N ALA A 336 -4.02 13.43 2.16
CA ALA A 336 -3.41 13.02 3.42
C ALA A 336 -3.19 14.21 4.34
N ASN A 337 -3.55 14.05 5.61
CA ASN A 337 -3.26 15.00 6.68
C ASN A 337 -2.81 14.23 7.93
N LEU A 338 -1.51 14.12 8.12
CA LEU A 338 -0.90 13.28 9.13
C LEU A 338 -0.07 14.17 10.08
N LYS A 339 -0.41 14.19 11.37
CA LYS A 339 0.28 15.08 12.32
C LYS A 339 1.70 14.63 12.61
N GLN A 340 1.91 13.34 12.80
CA GLN A 340 3.22 12.76 13.01
C GLN A 340 3.35 11.46 12.22
N VAL A 341 4.40 11.37 11.41
CA VAL A 341 4.76 10.16 10.66
C VAL A 341 6.17 9.78 11.02
N LEU A 342 6.40 8.52 11.34
CA LEU A 342 7.72 7.95 11.56
C LEU A 342 8.09 7.04 10.39
N PHE A 343 9.29 7.21 9.87
CA PHE A 343 9.86 6.34 8.84
C PHE A 343 11.37 6.24 9.05
N ASP A 344 11.89 5.05 9.20
CA ASP A 344 13.24 4.77 9.64
C ASP A 344 13.54 5.56 10.94
N LYS A 345 14.57 6.38 10.97
CA LYS A 345 14.96 7.24 12.10
C LYS A 345 14.32 8.64 12.04
N MET A 346 13.62 8.94 10.95
CA MET A 346 13.05 10.27 10.69
C MET A 346 11.67 10.44 11.33
N SER A 347 11.42 11.67 11.80
CA SER A 347 10.10 12.12 12.23
C SER A 347 9.62 13.26 11.32
N PHE A 348 8.49 13.05 10.69
CA PHE A 348 7.82 14.05 9.87
C PHE A 348 6.59 14.56 10.62
N ASN A 349 6.52 15.87 10.80
CA ASN A 349 5.40 16.50 11.49
C ASN A 349 4.56 17.32 10.52
N ASN A 350 3.23 17.33 10.75
CA ASN A 350 2.27 18.07 9.93
C ASN A 350 2.40 17.75 8.43
N MET A 351 2.51 16.45 8.11
CA MET A 351 2.57 16.00 6.73
C MET A 351 1.20 16.16 6.08
N ASN A 352 1.15 16.86 4.97
CA ASN A 352 -0.06 17.04 4.18
C ASN A 352 0.27 17.11 2.68
N GLY A 353 -0.65 16.65 1.86
CA GLY A 353 -0.48 16.64 0.41
C GLY A 353 -1.45 15.69 -0.28
N LYS A 354 -1.27 15.58 -1.60
CA LYS A 354 -2.08 14.69 -2.44
C LYS A 354 -1.25 13.53 -2.96
N LEU A 355 -1.85 12.35 -2.90
CA LEU A 355 -1.30 11.13 -3.49
C LEU A 355 -2.26 10.64 -4.57
N VAL A 356 -1.71 10.17 -5.69
CA VAL A 356 -2.49 9.46 -6.73
C VAL A 356 -1.90 8.06 -6.83
N VAL A 357 -2.70 7.06 -6.50
CA VAL A 357 -2.29 5.66 -6.53
C VAL A 357 -2.94 5.01 -7.73
N LYS A 358 -2.14 4.60 -8.71
CA LYS A 358 -2.64 4.05 -9.97
C LYS A 358 -1.59 3.21 -10.67
N ASP A 359 -2.00 2.09 -11.29
CA ASP A 359 -1.16 1.26 -12.17
C ASP A 359 0.20 0.86 -11.56
N GLY A 360 0.22 0.50 -10.27
CA GLY A 360 1.45 0.13 -9.58
C GLY A 360 2.36 1.32 -9.22
N LYS A 361 1.81 2.54 -9.16
CA LYS A 361 2.54 3.78 -8.94
C LYS A 361 1.81 4.67 -7.94
N VAL A 362 2.58 5.35 -7.09
CA VAL A 362 2.10 6.43 -6.21
C VAL A 362 2.74 7.73 -6.65
N ASP A 363 1.97 8.64 -7.24
CA ASP A 363 2.39 10.01 -7.51
C ASP A 363 2.11 10.88 -6.29
N MET A 364 3.12 11.59 -5.84
CA MET A 364 3.09 12.51 -4.70
C MET A 364 3.07 13.95 -5.20
N LYS A 365 2.09 14.74 -4.75
CA LYS A 365 1.92 16.13 -5.21
C LYS A 365 1.86 17.07 -4.01
N ASN A 366 2.82 17.99 -3.95
CA ASN A 366 2.95 19.00 -2.90
C ASN A 366 2.88 18.39 -1.49
N LEU A 367 3.58 17.25 -1.30
CA LEU A 367 3.65 16.60 0.00
C LEU A 367 4.56 17.43 0.90
N SER A 368 3.96 18.25 1.75
CA SER A 368 4.64 19.17 2.67
C SER A 368 4.76 18.55 4.05
N MET A 369 5.92 18.68 4.68
CA MET A 369 6.18 18.16 6.02
C MET A 369 7.25 18.97 6.74
N ASN A 370 7.20 18.99 8.07
CA ASN A 370 8.24 19.56 8.91
C ASN A 370 9.17 18.44 9.40
N THR A 371 10.46 18.57 9.17
CA THR A 371 11.48 17.61 9.58
C THR A 371 12.84 18.30 9.67
N MET A 372 13.80 17.73 10.39
CA MET A 372 15.19 18.23 10.51
C MET A 372 15.27 19.72 10.86
N GLY A 373 14.33 20.22 11.65
CA GLY A 373 14.26 21.63 12.09
C GLY A 373 13.70 22.63 11.07
N GLY A 374 13.31 22.16 9.88
CA GLY A 374 12.78 22.99 8.79
C GLY A 374 11.55 22.40 8.13
N ASN A 375 11.26 22.82 6.91
CA ASN A 375 10.16 22.35 6.08
C ASN A 375 10.66 21.75 4.77
N VAL A 376 10.04 20.65 4.37
CA VAL A 376 10.28 19.96 3.10
C VAL A 376 8.98 19.86 2.32
N VAL A 377 9.01 20.24 1.04
CA VAL A 377 7.91 19.97 0.09
C VAL A 377 8.44 19.02 -0.96
N MET A 378 7.78 17.88 -1.11
CA MET A 378 8.16 16.82 -2.05
C MET A 378 7.13 16.69 -3.16
N ASN A 379 7.60 16.53 -4.39
CA ASN A 379 6.83 16.10 -5.55
C ASN A 379 7.59 14.97 -6.22
N GLY A 380 6.87 13.97 -6.74
CA GLY A 380 7.53 12.86 -7.39
C GLY A 380 6.66 11.63 -7.44
N TYR A 381 7.28 10.47 -7.59
CA TYR A 381 6.57 9.20 -7.57
C TYR A 381 7.43 8.07 -7.00
N TYR A 382 6.73 7.06 -6.51
CA TYR A 382 7.23 5.73 -6.22
C TYR A 382 6.51 4.73 -7.13
N SER A 383 7.24 3.83 -7.79
CA SER A 383 6.71 2.87 -8.75
C SER A 383 7.20 1.46 -8.47
N THR A 384 6.26 0.53 -8.39
CA THR A 384 6.51 -0.92 -8.36
C THR A 384 6.08 -1.60 -9.68
N ALA A 385 6.07 -0.87 -10.79
CA ALA A 385 5.82 -1.44 -12.11
C ALA A 385 6.78 -2.61 -12.41
N ASN A 386 8.02 -2.51 -11.93
CA ASN A 386 8.95 -3.63 -11.76
C ASN A 386 9.21 -3.83 -10.27
N ILE A 387 8.63 -4.86 -9.66
CA ILE A 387 8.78 -5.13 -8.24
C ILE A 387 10.20 -5.50 -7.82
N LYS A 388 11.02 -6.03 -8.75
CA LYS A 388 12.41 -6.38 -8.46
C LYS A 388 13.33 -5.18 -8.38
N THR A 389 12.97 -4.10 -9.04
CA THR A 389 13.69 -2.83 -9.09
C THR A 389 12.69 -1.69 -8.97
N PRO A 390 12.11 -1.45 -7.76
CA PRO A 390 11.24 -0.30 -7.55
C PRO A 390 12.00 0.98 -7.82
N GLU A 391 11.32 1.95 -8.40
CA GLU A 391 11.91 3.22 -8.79
C GLU A 391 11.28 4.38 -8.00
N MET A 392 12.09 5.32 -7.58
CA MET A 392 11.66 6.57 -6.97
C MET A 392 12.23 7.76 -7.74
N LYS A 393 11.35 8.67 -8.15
CA LYS A 393 11.72 10.00 -8.61
C LYS A 393 11.16 11.04 -7.64
N ALA A 394 12.00 11.92 -7.12
CA ALA A 394 11.56 12.91 -6.16
C ALA A 394 12.25 14.25 -6.40
N GLY A 395 11.46 15.32 -6.39
CA GLY A 395 11.91 16.70 -6.32
C GLY A 395 11.58 17.26 -4.95
N PHE A 396 12.59 17.71 -4.24
CA PHE A 396 12.49 18.30 -2.90
C PHE A 396 12.72 19.81 -2.96
N LYS A 397 11.84 20.57 -2.31
CA LYS A 397 12.11 21.95 -1.94
C LYS A 397 12.34 22.01 -0.43
N LEU A 398 13.53 22.42 -0.05
CA LEU A 398 14.02 22.44 1.31
C LEU A 398 14.00 23.87 1.85
N SER A 399 13.54 24.07 3.07
CA SER A 399 13.51 25.37 3.70
C SER A 399 14.01 25.27 5.13
N ASN A 400 15.11 25.95 5.42
CA ASN A 400 15.71 26.06 6.75
C ASN A 400 16.03 24.73 7.43
N ILE A 401 16.59 23.76 6.70
CA ILE A 401 16.99 22.44 7.20
C ILE A 401 18.32 22.57 7.98
N GLY A 402 18.38 21.99 9.17
CA GLY A 402 19.60 21.98 9.98
C GLY A 402 20.64 20.99 9.44
N PHE A 403 21.89 21.42 9.28
CA PHE A 403 22.98 20.55 8.82
C PHE A 403 23.20 19.36 9.76
N ALA A 404 23.27 19.61 11.07
CA ALA A 404 23.50 18.56 12.07
C ALA A 404 22.35 17.54 12.11
N GLN A 405 21.10 18.01 11.96
CA GLN A 405 19.93 17.14 11.91
C GLN A 405 19.93 16.30 10.65
N ALA A 406 20.19 16.90 9.48
CA ALA A 406 20.27 16.17 8.21
C ALA A 406 21.35 15.08 8.24
N TYR A 407 22.53 15.36 8.82
CA TYR A 407 23.59 14.37 9.00
C TYR A 407 23.15 13.22 9.93
N LYS A 408 22.49 13.55 11.05
CA LYS A 408 22.07 12.56 12.05
C LYS A 408 20.97 11.63 11.55
N GLU A 409 20.02 12.18 10.79
CA GLU A 409 18.78 11.47 10.41
C GLU A 409 18.88 10.78 9.05
N LEU A 410 19.80 11.18 8.16
CA LEU A 410 19.91 10.68 6.80
C LEU A 410 21.22 9.94 6.56
N ASP A 411 21.19 8.61 6.54
CA ASP A 411 22.38 7.77 6.24
C ASP A 411 22.99 8.11 4.87
N MET A 412 22.16 8.54 3.91
CA MET A 412 22.60 8.99 2.60
C MET A 412 23.48 10.27 2.71
N VAL A 413 23.11 11.21 3.57
CA VAL A 413 23.92 12.43 3.81
C VAL A 413 25.26 12.08 4.44
N GLN A 414 25.30 11.12 5.35
CA GLN A 414 26.56 10.64 5.96
C GLN A 414 27.51 10.07 4.91
N LYS A 415 27.00 9.42 3.87
CA LYS A 415 27.81 8.84 2.78
C LYS A 415 28.19 9.86 1.72
N MET A 416 27.26 10.73 1.29
CA MET A 416 27.45 11.62 0.14
C MET A 416 27.98 13.01 0.52
N ALA A 417 27.71 13.48 1.74
CA ALA A 417 28.10 14.79 2.23
C ALA A 417 28.56 14.72 3.70
N PRO A 418 29.57 13.89 4.04
CA PRO A 418 30.02 13.70 5.42
C PRO A 418 30.51 14.99 6.08
N ILE A 419 30.85 16.02 5.28
CA ILE A 419 31.19 17.35 5.80
C ILE A 419 30.08 17.96 6.68
N PHE A 420 28.78 17.54 6.49
CA PHE A 420 27.65 18.06 7.27
C PHE A 420 27.78 17.82 8.77
N GLU A 421 28.57 16.81 9.20
CA GLU A 421 28.91 16.57 10.60
C GLU A 421 29.58 17.79 11.26
N ASN A 422 30.38 18.51 10.47
CA ASN A 422 31.24 19.61 10.92
C ASN A 422 30.63 20.99 10.61
N LEU A 423 29.36 21.02 10.12
CA LEU A 423 28.65 22.26 9.79
C LEU A 423 27.61 22.60 10.87
N LYS A 424 27.59 23.87 11.25
CA LYS A 424 26.49 24.46 12.05
C LYS A 424 25.75 25.49 11.18
N GLY A 425 24.47 25.69 11.48
CA GLY A 425 23.57 26.53 10.70
C GLY A 425 22.58 25.71 9.90
N ASN A 426 21.91 26.36 8.97
CA ASN A 426 20.85 25.76 8.19
C ASN A 426 21.10 25.95 6.69
N PHE A 427 20.39 25.15 5.88
CA PHE A 427 20.36 25.32 4.45
C PHE A 427 18.95 25.28 3.90
N SER A 428 18.78 25.87 2.74
CA SER A 428 17.56 25.83 1.93
C SER A 428 17.96 25.52 0.49
N GLY A 429 17.02 25.01 -0.31
CA GLY A 429 17.33 24.71 -1.69
C GLY A 429 16.36 23.79 -2.38
N SER A 430 16.80 23.21 -3.49
CA SER A 430 16.06 22.20 -4.24
C SER A 430 16.98 21.05 -4.62
N ILE A 431 16.44 19.84 -4.60
CA ILE A 431 17.12 18.62 -5.01
C ILE A 431 16.15 17.81 -5.85
N ASN A 432 16.57 17.38 -7.03
CA ASN A 432 15.85 16.41 -7.84
C ASN A 432 16.68 15.12 -7.86
N VAL A 433 16.02 13.98 -7.67
CA VAL A 433 16.67 12.67 -7.65
C VAL A 433 15.82 11.62 -8.31
N LEU A 434 16.45 10.74 -9.07
CA LEU A 434 15.92 9.49 -9.61
C LEU A 434 16.85 8.37 -9.13
N THR A 435 16.27 7.29 -8.57
CA THR A 435 17.04 6.15 -8.06
C THR A 435 16.18 4.91 -8.01
N ASP A 436 16.80 3.73 -8.16
CA ASP A 436 16.19 2.48 -7.78
C ASP A 436 16.19 2.34 -6.24
N LEU A 437 15.28 1.52 -5.72
CA LEU A 437 15.23 1.18 -4.30
C LEU A 437 15.58 -0.30 -4.10
N ASP A 438 16.27 -0.58 -2.99
CA ASP A 438 16.56 -1.95 -2.57
C ASP A 438 15.38 -2.58 -1.81
N ALA A 439 15.57 -3.83 -1.35
CA ALA A 439 14.56 -4.57 -0.59
C ALA A 439 14.18 -3.92 0.76
N ALA A 440 15.01 -3.05 1.30
CA ALA A 440 14.75 -2.28 2.51
C ALA A 440 14.16 -0.89 2.22
N MET A 441 13.72 -0.63 0.98
CA MET A 441 13.24 0.67 0.51
C MET A 441 14.29 1.79 0.57
N SER A 442 15.57 1.43 0.66
CA SER A 442 16.69 2.38 0.65
C SER A 442 17.14 2.69 -0.76
N PRO A 443 17.55 3.95 -1.05
CA PRO A 443 18.08 4.31 -2.36
C PRO A 443 19.34 3.52 -2.74
N VAL A 444 19.36 2.97 -3.95
CA VAL A 444 20.53 2.29 -4.52
C VAL A 444 21.47 3.35 -5.08
N LEU A 445 22.46 3.73 -4.30
CA LEU A 445 23.28 4.92 -4.54
C LEU A 445 24.01 4.95 -5.90
N ASN A 446 24.40 3.79 -6.44
CA ASN A 446 25.06 3.70 -7.76
C ASN A 446 24.11 3.91 -8.94
N THR A 447 22.78 3.79 -8.75
CA THR A 447 21.77 4.10 -9.77
C THR A 447 21.29 5.55 -9.68
N MET A 448 21.68 6.25 -8.61
CA MET A 448 21.18 7.58 -8.31
C MET A 448 21.67 8.62 -9.34
N GLN A 449 20.73 9.36 -9.90
CA GLN A 449 20.97 10.51 -10.76
C GLN A 449 20.18 11.70 -10.23
N GLY A 450 20.75 12.91 -10.35
CA GLY A 450 20.08 14.08 -9.84
C GLY A 450 20.85 15.38 -10.03
N ASP A 451 20.21 16.44 -9.59
CA ASP A 451 20.78 17.79 -9.54
C ASP A 451 20.19 18.53 -8.33
N GLY A 452 20.89 19.56 -7.92
CA GLY A 452 20.40 20.39 -6.84
C GLY A 452 21.15 21.70 -6.69
N SER A 453 20.52 22.57 -5.91
CA SER A 453 21.08 23.84 -5.47
C SER A 453 20.80 24.03 -3.99
N LEU A 454 21.82 24.32 -3.20
CA LEU A 454 21.72 24.58 -1.77
C LEU A 454 22.23 25.97 -1.45
N SER A 455 21.49 26.74 -0.66
CA SER A 455 21.90 28.01 -0.10
C SER A 455 22.01 27.90 1.41
N THR A 456 23.10 28.35 1.98
CA THR A 456 23.37 28.26 3.42
C THR A 456 22.89 29.50 4.16
N ARG A 457 22.64 29.35 5.45
CA ARG A 457 22.34 30.44 6.37
C ARG A 457 23.01 30.22 7.71
N ASP A 458 23.68 31.27 8.20
CA ASP A 458 24.41 31.28 9.48
C ASP A 458 25.45 30.15 9.56
N LEU A 459 26.12 29.87 8.43
CA LEU A 459 27.06 28.77 8.29
C LEU A 459 28.32 29.01 9.11
N SER A 460 28.72 28.05 9.93
CA SER A 460 30.06 27.96 10.50
C SER A 460 30.66 26.57 10.30
N LEU A 461 31.95 26.55 10.05
CA LEU A 461 32.77 25.35 9.89
C LEU A 461 33.62 25.18 11.16
N SER A 462 33.72 23.94 11.67
CA SER A 462 34.63 23.63 12.78
C SER A 462 35.11 22.19 12.68
N GLY A 463 36.45 21.98 12.78
CA GLY A 463 37.03 20.63 12.72
C GLY A 463 37.05 20.02 11.32
N VAL A 464 36.96 20.80 10.26
CA VAL A 464 37.09 20.32 8.86
C VAL A 464 38.56 20.17 8.51
N LYS A 465 39.09 18.95 8.55
CA LYS A 465 40.53 18.64 8.35
C LYS A 465 41.15 19.27 7.10
N ALA A 466 40.38 19.36 6.00
CA ALA A 466 40.86 20.02 4.79
C ALA A 466 41.07 21.52 4.99
N ILE A 467 40.18 22.20 5.71
CA ILE A 467 40.30 23.60 6.06
C ILE A 467 41.48 23.81 7.00
N ASP A 468 41.68 22.92 7.99
CA ASP A 468 42.80 22.96 8.91
C ASP A 468 44.15 22.88 8.15
N GLN A 469 44.26 21.95 7.19
CA GLN A 469 45.46 21.82 6.35
C GLN A 469 45.69 23.04 5.44
N ILE A 470 44.63 23.66 4.90
CA ILE A 470 44.75 24.92 4.15
C ILE A 470 45.24 26.02 5.08
N ALA A 471 44.66 26.18 6.26
CA ALA A 471 45.04 27.16 7.26
C ALA A 471 46.55 27.06 7.64
N ASP A 472 47.02 25.83 7.85
CA ASP A 472 48.40 25.54 8.16
C ASP A 472 49.35 25.85 6.96
N ALA A 473 48.93 25.46 5.74
CA ALA A 473 49.70 25.70 4.53
C ALA A 473 49.90 27.21 4.23
N VAL A 474 48.85 28.01 4.46
CA VAL A 474 48.90 29.47 4.28
C VAL A 474 49.30 30.21 5.55
N LYS A 475 49.63 29.50 6.64
CA LYS A 475 50.05 30.04 7.95
C LYS A 475 49.01 31.00 8.56
N GLN A 476 47.75 30.68 8.45
CA GLN A 476 46.64 31.50 8.95
C GLN A 476 45.71 30.67 9.87
N PRO A 477 46.05 30.47 11.16
CA PRO A 477 45.29 29.66 12.09
C PRO A 477 43.85 30.13 12.28
N SER A 478 43.55 31.43 12.07
CA SER A 478 42.22 32.01 12.18
C SER A 478 41.19 31.42 11.21
N LEU A 479 41.65 30.78 10.12
CA LEU A 479 40.74 30.11 9.16
C LEU A 479 40.06 28.88 9.74
N LYS A 480 40.59 28.24 10.81
CA LYS A 480 40.09 26.98 11.37
C LYS A 480 38.70 27.10 11.99
N ASP A 481 38.34 28.27 12.51
CA ASP A 481 37.10 28.51 13.23
C ASP A 481 36.36 29.78 12.76
N MET A 482 36.50 30.14 11.49
CA MET A 482 35.86 31.33 10.94
C MET A 482 34.38 31.08 10.58
N LYS A 483 33.54 32.10 10.82
CA LYS A 483 32.19 32.14 10.23
C LYS A 483 32.31 32.30 8.73
N VAL A 484 31.50 31.52 8.01
CA VAL A 484 31.39 31.57 6.56
C VAL A 484 30.21 32.45 6.18
N LYS A 485 30.39 33.35 5.20
CA LYS A 485 29.25 34.07 4.61
C LYS A 485 28.33 33.08 3.90
N ASP A 486 27.05 33.41 3.92
CA ASP A 486 26.05 32.60 3.22
C ASP A 486 26.45 32.43 1.76
N MET A 487 26.33 31.22 1.27
CA MET A 487 26.75 30.80 -0.05
C MET A 487 25.71 29.94 -0.74
N THR A 488 25.80 29.85 -2.07
CA THR A 488 24.99 28.93 -2.87
C THR A 488 25.93 27.94 -3.56
N LEU A 489 25.51 26.66 -3.55
CA LEU A 489 26.25 25.54 -4.13
C LEU A 489 25.32 24.78 -5.06
N ASP A 490 25.64 24.73 -6.36
CA ASP A 490 24.99 23.89 -7.36
C ASP A 490 25.78 22.59 -7.55
N PHE A 491 25.04 21.47 -7.69
CA PHE A 491 25.67 20.16 -7.86
C PHE A 491 24.85 19.25 -8.77
N THR A 492 25.51 18.22 -9.27
CA THR A 492 24.88 17.09 -9.97
C THR A 492 25.28 15.78 -9.29
N ILE A 493 24.37 14.79 -9.34
CA ILE A 493 24.61 13.44 -8.83
C ILE A 493 24.62 12.50 -10.03
N LYS A 494 25.72 11.81 -10.24
CA LYS A 494 25.85 10.86 -11.33
C LYS A 494 26.99 9.87 -11.04
N ASP A 495 26.82 8.61 -11.49
CA ASP A 495 27.83 7.54 -11.42
C ASP A 495 28.46 7.40 -10.02
N GLY A 496 27.62 7.48 -8.98
CA GLY A 496 28.05 7.37 -7.59
C GLY A 496 28.89 8.55 -7.08
N ARG A 497 28.79 9.71 -7.71
CA ARG A 497 29.50 10.93 -7.29
C ARG A 497 28.56 12.14 -7.25
N VAL A 498 28.84 13.05 -6.30
CA VAL A 498 28.26 14.39 -6.26
C VAL A 498 29.31 15.34 -6.84
N GLU A 499 29.04 15.94 -7.98
CA GLU A 499 29.87 16.91 -8.64
C GLU A 499 29.38 18.32 -8.34
N THR A 500 30.23 19.20 -7.83
CA THR A 500 29.92 20.60 -7.53
C THR A 500 30.38 21.52 -8.63
N LYS A 501 29.53 22.45 -9.06
CA LYS A 501 29.98 23.58 -9.89
C LYS A 501 30.90 24.51 -9.08
N PRO A 502 31.68 25.37 -9.74
CA PRO A 502 32.54 26.34 -9.02
C PRO A 502 31.71 27.18 -8.03
N PHE A 503 32.17 27.25 -6.78
CA PHE A 503 31.56 28.02 -5.71
C PHE A 503 32.59 28.68 -4.81
N ASP A 504 32.19 29.75 -4.13
CA ASP A 504 33.04 30.53 -3.24
C ASP A 504 32.69 30.29 -1.77
N ILE A 505 33.68 29.92 -0.95
CA ILE A 505 33.59 29.93 0.51
C ILE A 505 34.30 31.22 1.00
N LYS A 506 33.49 32.18 1.50
CA LYS A 506 34.00 33.45 2.00
C LYS A 506 34.10 33.44 3.52
N MET A 507 35.30 33.56 4.05
CA MET A 507 35.64 33.53 5.47
C MET A 507 36.38 34.81 5.84
N GLY A 508 35.67 35.82 6.37
CA GLY A 508 36.25 37.17 6.53
C GLY A 508 36.74 37.73 5.18
N ASP A 509 38.01 38.10 5.12
CA ASP A 509 38.66 38.63 3.90
C ASP A 509 39.25 37.54 3.01
N TYR A 510 39.13 36.27 3.40
CA TYR A 510 39.59 35.10 2.63
C TYR A 510 38.46 34.56 1.74
N THR A 511 38.85 34.08 0.55
CA THR A 511 37.93 33.40 -0.35
C THR A 511 38.55 32.12 -0.90
N LEU A 512 37.91 31.00 -0.70
CA LEU A 512 38.25 29.73 -1.35
C LEU A 512 37.24 29.52 -2.49
N ASN A 513 37.73 29.54 -3.73
CA ASN A 513 36.95 29.14 -4.88
C ASN A 513 37.26 27.68 -5.16
N LEU A 514 36.24 26.82 -5.14
CA LEU A 514 36.39 25.38 -5.27
C LEU A 514 35.39 24.82 -6.31
N SER A 515 35.82 23.76 -6.99
CA SER A 515 34.99 22.88 -7.79
C SER A 515 35.53 21.46 -7.72
N GLY A 516 34.68 20.46 -7.81
CA GLY A 516 35.17 19.09 -7.73
C GLY A 516 34.05 18.09 -7.42
N SER A 517 34.43 16.95 -6.89
CA SER A 517 33.44 15.89 -6.61
C SER A 517 33.75 15.10 -5.34
N THR A 518 32.68 14.55 -4.77
CA THR A 518 32.71 13.61 -3.66
C THR A 518 32.09 12.28 -4.12
N GLY A 519 32.81 11.19 -3.92
CA GLY A 519 32.32 9.82 -4.20
C GLY A 519 31.54 9.22 -3.04
N LEU A 520 30.71 8.22 -3.32
CA LEU A 520 30.00 7.41 -2.32
C LEU A 520 30.95 6.64 -1.39
N ASP A 521 32.16 6.37 -1.86
CA ASP A 521 33.30 5.82 -1.10
C ASP A 521 33.99 6.86 -0.22
N GLN A 522 33.41 8.06 -0.09
CA GLN A 522 33.94 9.21 0.62
C GLN A 522 35.25 9.78 0.05
N THR A 523 35.68 9.33 -1.14
CA THR A 523 36.81 9.97 -1.84
C THR A 523 36.42 11.37 -2.27
N ILE A 524 37.38 12.30 -2.16
CA ILE A 524 37.21 13.69 -2.56
C ILE A 524 38.24 14.06 -3.62
N ASN A 525 37.82 14.89 -4.57
CA ASN A 525 38.70 15.45 -5.60
C ASN A 525 38.21 16.86 -5.93
N TYR A 526 38.82 17.84 -5.29
CA TYR A 526 38.51 19.26 -5.48
C TYR A 526 39.74 20.00 -5.95
N SER A 527 39.53 20.98 -6.80
CA SER A 527 40.52 21.94 -7.22
C SER A 527 39.95 23.35 -7.16
N GLY A 528 40.82 24.32 -7.03
CA GLY A 528 40.39 25.72 -6.97
C GLY A 528 41.52 26.67 -6.60
N LYS A 529 41.13 27.79 -5.99
CA LYS A 529 42.02 28.87 -5.63
C LYS A 529 41.73 29.42 -4.24
N VAL A 530 42.80 29.76 -3.51
CA VAL A 530 42.71 30.52 -2.26
C VAL A 530 43.10 31.96 -2.57
N LYS A 531 42.18 32.89 -2.30
CA LYS A 531 42.47 34.35 -2.35
C LYS A 531 42.78 34.83 -0.93
N LEU A 532 43.95 35.37 -0.76
CA LEU A 532 44.46 35.94 0.50
C LEU A 532 44.29 37.45 0.50
N PRO A 533 43.91 38.08 1.64
CA PRO A 533 43.80 39.52 1.72
C PRO A 533 45.17 40.19 1.63
N ALA A 534 45.20 41.45 1.22
CA ALA A 534 46.45 42.24 1.07
C ALA A 534 47.25 42.41 2.39
N SER A 535 46.58 42.24 3.54
CA SER A 535 47.23 42.28 4.86
C SER A 535 48.15 41.11 5.17
N VAL A 536 48.04 40.01 4.40
CA VAL A 536 48.87 38.81 4.54
C VAL A 536 50.15 39.03 3.73
N GLY A 537 51.27 39.25 4.39
CA GLY A 537 52.58 39.37 3.75
C GLY A 537 53.08 40.80 3.45
N ASN A 538 52.42 41.84 4.00
CA ASN A 538 52.79 43.27 3.79
C ASN A 538 52.75 43.70 2.32
N ILE A 539 51.85 43.19 1.49
CA ILE A 539 51.74 43.45 0.07
C ILE A 539 50.40 44.11 -0.25
N SER A 540 50.44 45.15 -1.09
CA SER A 540 49.24 45.93 -1.46
C SER A 540 48.28 45.24 -2.44
N LYS A 541 48.52 44.00 -2.89
CA LYS A 541 47.73 43.24 -3.86
C LYS A 541 47.21 41.94 -3.27
N LEU A 542 45.97 41.55 -3.69
CA LEU A 542 45.37 40.25 -3.41
C LEU A 542 46.23 39.14 -4.03
N MET A 543 46.64 38.17 -3.23
CA MET A 543 47.37 36.99 -3.69
C MET A 543 46.40 35.84 -3.95
N THR A 544 46.62 35.12 -5.04
CA THR A 544 45.80 33.95 -5.43
C THR A 544 46.69 32.72 -5.55
N LEU A 545 46.42 31.68 -4.82
CA LEU A 545 47.16 30.42 -4.79
C LEU A 545 46.32 29.28 -5.32
N ASP A 546 46.92 28.41 -6.14
CA ASP A 546 46.25 27.21 -6.61
C ASP A 546 46.11 26.17 -5.48
N LEU A 547 44.96 25.54 -5.40
CA LEU A 547 44.58 24.58 -4.37
C LEU A 547 44.12 23.27 -5.01
N LYS A 548 44.59 22.14 -4.48
CA LYS A 548 44.09 20.81 -4.78
C LYS A 548 43.82 20.08 -3.47
N ILE A 549 42.65 19.41 -3.40
CA ILE A 549 42.23 18.61 -2.27
C ILE A 549 41.85 17.23 -2.79
N GLY A 550 42.57 16.21 -2.38
CA GLY A 550 42.30 14.81 -2.73
C GLY A 550 42.23 13.93 -1.50
N GLY A 551 42.23 12.63 -1.67
CA GLY A 551 42.11 11.64 -0.60
C GLY A 551 40.67 11.34 -0.19
N SER A 552 40.38 11.34 1.10
CA SER A 552 39.05 11.15 1.64
C SER A 552 38.69 12.23 2.67
N PHE A 553 37.43 12.34 3.06
CA PHE A 553 37.01 13.28 4.11
C PHE A 553 37.72 13.03 5.45
N THR A 554 37.99 11.77 5.80
CA THR A 554 38.69 11.40 7.03
C THR A 554 40.18 11.60 6.95
N SER A 555 40.77 11.56 5.73
CA SER A 555 42.20 11.72 5.46
C SER A 555 42.42 12.55 4.18
N PRO A 556 42.13 13.87 4.21
CA PRO A 556 42.31 14.74 3.07
C PRO A 556 43.81 14.95 2.80
N LYS A 557 44.15 15.11 1.52
CA LYS A 557 45.49 15.49 1.04
C LYS A 557 45.36 16.86 0.39
N VAL A 558 45.82 17.89 1.07
CA VAL A 558 45.78 19.28 0.59
C VAL A 558 47.13 19.67 0.01
N SER A 559 47.12 20.27 -1.17
CA SER A 559 48.30 20.87 -1.81
C SER A 559 47.97 22.31 -2.19
N VAL A 560 48.74 23.24 -1.67
CA VAL A 560 48.69 24.67 -2.02
C VAL A 560 49.97 25.02 -2.72
N ASP A 561 49.94 25.67 -3.89
CA ASP A 561 51.12 26.13 -4.59
C ASP A 561 51.70 27.40 -3.94
N THR A 562 52.52 27.18 -2.92
CA THR A 562 53.19 28.26 -2.20
C THR A 562 54.42 28.82 -2.95
N LYS A 563 54.88 28.17 -4.05
CA LYS A 563 55.94 28.72 -4.88
C LYS A 563 55.50 29.93 -5.70
N SER A 564 54.23 29.86 -6.17
CA SER A 564 53.62 31.01 -6.85
C SER A 564 53.42 32.20 -5.89
N MET A 565 53.30 31.96 -4.58
CA MET A 565 53.22 32.98 -3.55
C MET A 565 54.48 33.83 -3.49
N ALA A 566 55.67 33.20 -3.51
CA ALA A 566 56.92 33.91 -3.49
C ALA A 566 57.17 34.77 -4.76
N ASN A 567 56.77 34.21 -5.93
CA ASN A 567 56.87 34.91 -7.20
C ASN A 567 55.91 36.11 -7.30
N GLN A 568 54.69 35.97 -6.90
CA GLN A 568 53.65 37.03 -6.86
C GLN A 568 54.08 38.13 -5.83
N ALA A 569 54.71 37.75 -4.73
CA ALA A 569 55.22 38.68 -3.74
C ALA A 569 56.39 39.54 -4.31
N VAL A 570 57.27 38.90 -5.05
CA VAL A 570 58.37 39.60 -5.72
C VAL A 570 57.88 40.56 -6.80
N GLU A 571 56.89 40.11 -7.64
CA GLU A 571 56.26 40.95 -8.67
C GLU A 571 55.53 42.15 -8.05
N ALA A 572 54.78 41.93 -6.97
CA ALA A 572 54.04 43.00 -6.30
C ALA A 572 54.96 44.05 -5.67
N VAL A 573 56.07 43.62 -5.07
CA VAL A 573 57.12 44.54 -4.54
C VAL A 573 57.82 45.32 -5.67
N ALA A 574 58.08 44.66 -6.80
CA ALA A 574 58.63 45.30 -7.98
C ALA A 574 57.66 46.33 -8.57
N ASP A 575 56.37 45.98 -8.73
CA ASP A 575 55.32 46.90 -9.23
C ASP A 575 55.14 48.11 -8.30
N GLU A 576 55.14 47.90 -6.96
CA GLU A 576 55.04 48.98 -5.99
C GLU A 576 56.27 49.89 -6.01
N ALA A 577 57.48 49.34 -6.19
CA ALA A 577 58.70 50.10 -6.36
C ALA A 577 58.69 50.92 -7.67
N ILE A 578 58.18 50.31 -8.77
CA ILE A 578 58.02 50.98 -10.06
C ILE A 578 56.96 52.10 -9.97
N SER A 579 55.81 51.83 -9.33
CA SER A 579 54.74 52.84 -9.12
C SER A 579 55.26 54.02 -8.26
N LYS A 580 55.97 53.75 -7.17
CA LYS A 580 56.56 54.79 -6.32
C LYS A 580 57.69 55.57 -7.07
N LEU A 581 58.37 54.92 -7.96
CA LEU A 581 59.41 55.59 -8.82
C LEU A 581 58.70 56.44 -9.90
N GLY A 582 57.60 55.92 -10.53
CA GLY A 582 56.81 56.69 -11.49
C GLY A 582 56.19 57.95 -10.88
N GLN A 583 55.61 57.82 -9.66
CA GLN A 583 55.11 58.97 -8.90
C GLN A 583 56.23 60.01 -8.56
N LYS A 584 57.37 59.50 -8.17
CA LYS A 584 58.55 60.40 -7.91
C LYS A 584 59.09 61.08 -9.17
N LEU A 585 58.92 60.46 -10.31
CA LEU A 585 59.39 60.96 -11.60
C LEU A 585 58.32 61.75 -12.38
N GLY A 586 57.15 61.94 -11.84
CA GLY A 586 56.08 62.71 -12.46
C GLY A 586 55.49 62.11 -13.74
N LEU A 587 55.59 60.80 -13.94
CA LEU A 587 55.18 60.10 -15.17
C LEU A 587 53.70 59.59 -15.15
N ASP A 588 52.93 60.00 -14.15
CA ASP A 588 51.51 59.51 -13.94
C ASP A 588 50.43 60.30 -14.71
N SER A 589 50.77 60.98 -15.79
CA SER A 589 49.77 61.74 -16.54
C SER A 589 49.76 61.50 -18.06
N ALA A 590 49.83 60.24 -18.51
CA ALA A 590 49.68 60.00 -19.94
C ALA A 590 49.17 58.54 -20.18
N ALA A 591 47.89 58.21 -19.83
CA ALA A 591 47.13 57.11 -20.43
C ALA A 591 45.65 57.21 -20.10
N THR A 592 45.00 58.31 -20.59
CA THR A 592 43.55 58.30 -20.89
C THR A 592 43.35 59.23 -22.09
N ALA A 593 43.43 58.67 -23.26
CA ALA A 593 42.81 59.18 -24.49
C ALA A 593 42.24 57.96 -25.25
#